data_6f30b827808435b3dc2e119de19d2b31
#
_entry.id   6f30b827808435b3dc2e119de19d2b31
#
_cell.length_a   1.000
_cell.length_b   1.000
_cell.length_c   1.000
_cell.angle_alpha   90.00
_cell.angle_beta   90.00
_cell.angle_gamma   90.00
#
_symmetry.space_group_name_H-M   'P 1'
#
loop_
_entity.id
_entity.type
_entity.pdbx_description
1 polymer ?
#
loop_
_entity_poly.entity_id
_entity_poly.type
_entity_poly.pdbx_seq_one_letter_code
_entity_poly.pdbx_strand_id
1 'polypeptide(L)'
;MKSIYHFLFTCLFLTNLLATTINIPADFATVQEGIDAAQDGDIVLIAQGTYYENLTINKEITLTSNADFDALEENEGWYNDPIILQTIINGSVNNNPNKRSCLIIRDGDIQPTIKGLTFEGGVGTSMNLINDCTSQLPERSGGGILIYDAYPTINYNRFINNGISSEEERGRKAAKTGGAIAHYEDAEVEFDEDRSASHANNRPSRTTPETINIQNNYFANNTSGNGQDFYSHGYEGSIDVSSSVFANIDCETGTVNDFVLSSLDDMADYVQDGIVGACIEEYDYFVAVDGDNNNSGSASAPFATIGHALSFVKEVGDATTIYVAAGVYSPDLTGEAFPIFLPNNVHLVGEDQETTILDADADATKEAAVIIINEVETVTLKNFTLTNGYSEGHGCTGGG
;
A
#
# COMPACT_ATOMS: atom_id res chain seq x y z
N MET A 1 -33.65 -53.77 -44.67
CA MET A 1 -33.67 -52.84 -43.53
C MET A 1 -32.38 -52.04 -43.58
N LYS A 2 -32.42 -50.78 -44.07
CA LYS A 2 -31.24 -49.89 -44.12
C LYS A 2 -31.33 -49.00 -42.90
N SER A 3 -30.37 -49.13 -41.98
CA SER A 3 -30.22 -48.27 -40.81
C SER A 3 -29.49 -46.99 -41.27
N ILE A 4 -30.14 -45.83 -41.15
CA ILE A 4 -29.55 -44.52 -41.44
C ILE A 4 -29.04 -43.98 -40.10
N TYR A 5 -27.70 -43.93 -39.96
CA TYR A 5 -27.05 -43.22 -38.83
C TYR A 5 -27.04 -41.75 -39.13
N HIS A 6 -27.81 -40.96 -38.37
CA HIS A 6 -27.68 -39.52 -38.35
C HIS A 6 -26.48 -39.11 -37.48
N PHE A 7 -25.44 -38.65 -38.11
CA PHE A 7 -24.29 -38.06 -37.45
C PHE A 7 -24.64 -36.60 -37.14
N LEU A 8 -25.00 -36.29 -35.90
CA LEU A 8 -25.18 -34.90 -35.44
C LEU A 8 -23.78 -34.30 -35.29
N PHE A 9 -23.38 -33.44 -36.25
CA PHE A 9 -22.16 -32.64 -36.14
C PHE A 9 -22.48 -31.41 -35.29
N THR A 10 -22.18 -31.48 -33.97
CA THR A 10 -22.25 -30.36 -33.08
C THR A 10 -21.07 -29.45 -33.41
N CYS A 11 -21.31 -28.40 -34.19
CA CYS A 11 -20.34 -27.36 -34.47
C CYS A 11 -20.15 -26.54 -33.17
N LEU A 12 -19.09 -26.79 -32.44
CA LEU A 12 -18.65 -25.97 -31.30
C LEU A 12 -18.11 -24.68 -31.89
N PHE A 13 -18.93 -23.63 -31.92
CA PHE A 13 -18.44 -22.27 -32.18
C PHE A 13 -17.58 -21.86 -30.98
N LEU A 14 -16.26 -22.03 -31.09
CA LEU A 14 -15.31 -21.27 -30.30
C LEU A 14 -15.46 -19.81 -30.78
N THR A 15 -16.27 -19.03 -30.10
CA THR A 15 -16.19 -17.58 -30.20
C THR A 15 -14.87 -17.18 -29.57
N ASN A 16 -13.86 -16.90 -30.39
CA ASN A 16 -12.74 -16.10 -29.93
C ASN A 16 -13.33 -14.74 -29.50
N LEU A 17 -13.51 -14.56 -28.21
CA LEU A 17 -13.84 -13.26 -27.65
C LEU A 17 -12.61 -12.39 -27.90
N LEU A 18 -12.67 -11.52 -28.89
CA LEU A 18 -11.63 -10.50 -29.11
C LEU A 18 -11.76 -9.49 -27.97
N ALA A 19 -10.63 -9.14 -27.37
CA ALA A 19 -10.59 -8.08 -26.38
C ALA A 19 -11.22 -6.80 -26.93
N THR A 20 -12.19 -6.24 -26.22
CA THR A 20 -12.87 -5.01 -26.57
C THR A 20 -12.19 -3.84 -25.86
N THR A 21 -12.08 -2.70 -26.53
CA THR A 21 -11.61 -1.47 -25.89
C THR A 21 -12.80 -0.60 -25.53
N ILE A 22 -12.94 -0.30 -24.26
CA ILE A 22 -13.94 0.60 -23.67
C ILE A 22 -13.25 1.93 -23.39
N ASN A 23 -13.73 3.00 -24.01
CA ASN A 23 -13.09 4.32 -23.92
C ASN A 23 -13.80 5.20 -22.89
N ILE A 24 -13.05 5.74 -21.95
CA ILE A 24 -13.56 6.66 -20.94
C ILE A 24 -13.04 8.07 -21.24
N PRO A 25 -13.91 9.08 -21.28
CA PRO A 25 -15.35 9.10 -20.99
C PRO A 25 -16.26 8.90 -22.21
N ALA A 26 -15.77 8.40 -23.34
CA ALA A 26 -16.54 8.36 -24.60
C ALA A 26 -17.68 7.33 -24.59
N ASP A 27 -17.43 6.13 -24.06
CA ASP A 27 -18.39 5.04 -24.01
C ASP A 27 -19.19 5.05 -22.68
N PHE A 28 -18.53 5.41 -21.57
CA PHE A 28 -19.14 5.54 -20.25
C PHE A 28 -18.63 6.81 -19.56
N ALA A 29 -19.48 7.43 -18.74
CA ALA A 29 -19.17 8.71 -18.10
C ALA A 29 -18.12 8.59 -16.98
N THR A 30 -18.06 7.43 -16.30
CA THR A 30 -17.15 7.15 -15.20
C THR A 30 -16.27 5.94 -15.52
N VAL A 31 -15.12 5.87 -14.85
CA VAL A 31 -14.18 4.74 -14.98
C VAL A 31 -14.82 3.47 -14.43
N GLN A 32 -15.54 3.57 -13.29
CA GLN A 32 -16.20 2.40 -12.71
C GLN A 32 -17.27 1.81 -13.62
N GLU A 33 -18.09 2.63 -14.30
CA GLU A 33 -19.07 2.12 -15.27
C GLU A 33 -18.38 1.36 -16.41
N GLY A 34 -17.22 1.82 -16.89
CA GLY A 34 -16.42 1.10 -17.88
C GLY A 34 -15.87 -0.21 -17.37
N ILE A 35 -15.36 -0.24 -16.13
CA ILE A 35 -14.90 -1.46 -15.46
C ILE A 35 -16.07 -2.44 -15.32
N ASP A 36 -17.24 -1.99 -14.88
CA ASP A 36 -18.42 -2.83 -14.68
C ASP A 36 -18.90 -3.49 -15.98
N ALA A 37 -18.84 -2.74 -17.10
CA ALA A 37 -19.21 -3.21 -18.42
C ALA A 37 -18.19 -4.17 -19.06
N ALA A 38 -16.92 -4.09 -18.65
CA ALA A 38 -15.83 -4.91 -19.21
C ALA A 38 -15.99 -6.39 -18.86
N GLN A 39 -15.45 -7.25 -19.71
CA GLN A 39 -15.29 -8.69 -19.51
C GLN A 39 -13.80 -9.03 -19.41
N ASP A 40 -13.49 -10.23 -18.92
CA ASP A 40 -12.09 -10.70 -18.85
C ASP A 40 -11.42 -10.59 -20.24
N GLY A 41 -10.23 -10.00 -20.24
CA GLY A 41 -9.45 -9.71 -21.43
C GLY A 41 -9.74 -8.35 -22.08
N ASP A 42 -10.78 -7.62 -21.67
CA ASP A 42 -11.07 -6.29 -22.20
C ASP A 42 -10.10 -5.21 -21.69
N ILE A 43 -10.06 -4.10 -22.44
CA ILE A 43 -9.24 -2.92 -22.13
C ILE A 43 -10.15 -1.76 -21.77
N VAL A 44 -9.99 -1.19 -20.59
CA VAL A 44 -10.60 0.09 -20.20
C VAL A 44 -9.56 1.17 -20.42
N LEU A 45 -9.73 1.94 -21.50
CA LEU A 45 -8.84 3.00 -21.95
C LEU A 45 -9.32 4.35 -21.44
N ILE A 46 -8.53 4.98 -20.59
CA ILE A 46 -8.87 6.23 -19.91
C ILE A 46 -8.20 7.41 -20.62
N ALA A 47 -8.98 8.38 -21.06
CA ALA A 47 -8.46 9.64 -21.59
C ALA A 47 -7.90 10.52 -20.48
N GLN A 48 -7.03 11.48 -20.84
CA GLN A 48 -6.54 12.48 -19.90
C GLN A 48 -7.69 13.21 -19.19
N GLY A 49 -7.58 13.34 -17.88
CA GLY A 49 -8.57 13.95 -17.00
C GLY A 49 -8.33 13.54 -15.54
N THR A 50 -8.98 14.22 -14.61
CA THR A 50 -9.02 13.82 -13.22
C THR A 50 -10.36 13.18 -12.93
N TYR A 51 -10.32 11.91 -12.55
CA TYR A 51 -11.49 11.09 -12.22
C TYR A 51 -11.55 10.93 -10.71
N TYR A 52 -12.52 11.58 -10.09
CA TYR A 52 -12.75 11.55 -8.65
C TYR A 52 -13.58 10.31 -8.29
N GLU A 53 -12.92 9.17 -8.21
CA GLU A 53 -13.56 7.88 -8.02
C GLU A 53 -12.76 6.97 -7.09
N ASN A 54 -13.45 6.07 -6.39
CA ASN A 54 -12.87 4.94 -5.67
C ASN A 54 -13.27 3.67 -6.44
N LEU A 55 -12.33 3.13 -7.20
CA LEU A 55 -12.57 2.06 -8.16
C LEU A 55 -12.47 0.68 -7.52
N THR A 56 -13.16 -0.30 -8.09
CA THR A 56 -13.03 -1.72 -7.73
C THR A 56 -12.91 -2.56 -9.00
N ILE A 57 -11.89 -3.43 -9.05
CA ILE A 57 -11.67 -4.44 -10.10
C ILE A 57 -11.76 -5.82 -9.46
N ASN A 58 -12.56 -6.70 -10.09
CA ASN A 58 -12.71 -8.12 -9.77
C ASN A 58 -12.71 -9.00 -11.02
N LYS A 59 -11.97 -8.60 -12.03
CA LYS A 59 -11.88 -9.24 -13.36
C LYS A 59 -10.47 -9.13 -13.93
N GLU A 60 -10.13 -9.97 -14.90
CA GLU A 60 -8.86 -9.94 -15.62
C GLU A 60 -8.90 -8.92 -16.78
N ILE A 61 -8.88 -7.64 -16.49
CA ILE A 61 -8.90 -6.56 -17.47
C ILE A 61 -7.61 -5.77 -17.51
N THR A 62 -7.41 -4.99 -18.56
CA THR A 62 -6.36 -3.96 -18.61
C THR A 62 -6.97 -2.59 -18.37
N LEU A 63 -6.58 -1.92 -17.28
CA LEU A 63 -6.91 -0.53 -17.01
C LEU A 63 -5.72 0.35 -17.40
N THR A 64 -5.88 1.26 -18.38
CA THR A 64 -4.73 1.96 -18.95
C THR A 64 -5.08 3.35 -19.46
N SER A 65 -4.06 4.21 -19.57
CA SER A 65 -4.11 5.44 -20.36
C SER A 65 -3.67 5.19 -21.81
N ASN A 66 -3.70 6.25 -22.63
CA ASN A 66 -3.25 6.24 -24.02
C ASN A 66 -1.74 6.61 -24.15
N ALA A 67 -0.91 6.30 -23.15
CA ALA A 67 0.53 6.50 -23.22
C ALA A 67 1.17 5.54 -24.23
N ASP A 68 2.26 5.98 -24.86
CA ASP A 68 3.06 5.16 -25.77
C ASP A 68 4.10 4.36 -24.98
N PHE A 69 3.70 3.18 -24.52
CA PHE A 69 4.54 2.35 -23.66
C PHE A 69 5.83 1.87 -24.33
N ASP A 70 5.83 1.67 -25.67
CA ASP A 70 7.04 1.29 -26.41
C ASP A 70 8.07 2.43 -26.35
N ALA A 71 7.64 3.69 -26.41
CA ALA A 71 8.52 4.84 -26.23
C ALA A 71 8.96 5.07 -24.78
N LEU A 72 8.14 4.65 -23.80
CA LEU A 72 8.46 4.79 -22.37
C LEU A 72 9.54 3.81 -21.92
N GLU A 73 9.63 2.61 -22.49
CA GLU A 73 10.66 1.61 -22.16
C GLU A 73 12.09 2.13 -22.40
N GLU A 74 12.27 3.04 -23.34
CA GLU A 74 13.58 3.65 -23.66
C GLU A 74 13.80 4.99 -22.93
N ASN A 75 12.86 5.44 -22.08
CA ASN A 75 12.88 6.76 -21.47
C ASN A 75 13.03 6.68 -19.94
N GLU A 76 14.20 6.94 -19.41
CA GLU A 76 14.47 7.00 -17.97
C GLU A 76 13.57 8.00 -17.22
N GLY A 77 13.06 9.02 -17.90
CA GLY A 77 12.15 10.04 -17.36
C GLY A 77 10.65 9.77 -17.62
N TRP A 78 10.26 8.53 -17.91
CA TRP A 78 8.91 8.12 -18.28
C TRP A 78 7.82 8.64 -17.32
N TYR A 79 8.13 8.77 -16.05
CA TYR A 79 7.21 9.28 -15.02
C TYR A 79 6.84 10.75 -15.19
N ASN A 80 7.46 11.46 -16.13
CA ASN A 80 7.10 12.82 -16.54
C ASN A 80 6.28 12.85 -17.85
N ASP A 81 5.87 11.69 -18.38
CA ASP A 81 5.04 11.63 -19.57
C ASP A 81 3.72 12.41 -19.37
N PRO A 82 3.37 13.34 -20.26
CA PRO A 82 2.20 14.21 -20.09
C PRO A 82 0.87 13.44 -20.03
N ILE A 83 0.78 12.26 -20.65
CA ILE A 83 -0.44 11.46 -20.63
C ILE A 83 -0.60 10.82 -19.25
N ILE A 84 0.47 10.23 -18.72
CA ILE A 84 0.46 9.62 -17.37
C ILE A 84 0.18 10.69 -16.29
N LEU A 85 0.87 11.85 -16.39
CA LEU A 85 0.69 12.98 -15.48
C LEU A 85 -0.75 13.51 -15.44
N GLN A 86 -1.47 13.42 -16.54
CA GLN A 86 -2.81 14.02 -16.69
C GLN A 86 -3.93 12.99 -16.71
N THR A 87 -3.64 11.69 -16.59
CA THR A 87 -4.66 10.65 -16.41
C THR A 87 -4.69 10.23 -14.95
N ILE A 88 -5.52 10.92 -14.16
CA ILE A 88 -5.49 10.87 -12.71
C ILE A 88 -6.74 10.18 -12.17
N ILE A 89 -6.53 9.13 -11.37
CA ILE A 89 -7.55 8.55 -10.50
C ILE A 89 -7.36 9.15 -9.11
N ASN A 90 -8.29 10.02 -8.71
CA ASN A 90 -8.23 10.73 -7.45
C ASN A 90 -9.20 10.13 -6.44
N GLY A 91 -8.66 9.47 -5.41
CA GLY A 91 -9.40 8.76 -4.37
C GLY A 91 -9.92 9.63 -3.23
N SER A 92 -9.77 10.96 -3.30
CA SER A 92 -10.18 11.87 -2.22
C SER A 92 -11.69 11.98 -2.02
N VAL A 93 -12.50 11.43 -2.92
CA VAL A 93 -13.96 11.36 -2.75
C VAL A 93 -14.34 10.60 -1.49
N ASN A 94 -15.37 11.08 -0.83
CA ASN A 94 -15.87 10.49 0.42
C ASN A 94 -17.33 10.03 0.26
N ASN A 95 -17.62 9.29 -0.79
CA ASN A 95 -18.94 8.71 -1.01
C ASN A 95 -19.20 7.51 -0.09
N ASN A 96 -18.12 6.77 0.21
CA ASN A 96 -18.11 5.70 1.19
C ASN A 96 -16.90 5.88 2.12
N PRO A 97 -17.11 6.18 3.42
CA PRO A 97 -16.00 6.44 4.33
C PRO A 97 -15.09 5.22 4.54
N ASN A 98 -15.55 4.01 4.21
CA ASN A 98 -14.82 2.76 4.38
C ASN A 98 -14.07 2.32 3.11
N LYS A 99 -14.38 2.88 1.94
CA LYS A 99 -13.71 2.60 0.66
C LYS A 99 -13.08 3.87 0.13
N ARG A 100 -11.84 4.13 0.47
CA ARG A 100 -11.14 5.36 0.10
C ARG A 100 -9.76 5.13 -0.53
N SER A 101 -9.46 3.91 -0.96
CA SER A 101 -8.37 3.66 -1.91
C SER A 101 -8.76 4.24 -3.28
N CYS A 102 -7.80 4.70 -4.07
CA CYS A 102 -8.09 5.06 -5.46
C CYS A 102 -8.60 3.84 -6.23
N LEU A 103 -8.01 2.66 -5.97
CA LEU A 103 -8.37 1.40 -6.61
C LEU A 103 -8.31 0.26 -5.59
N ILE A 104 -9.32 -0.63 -5.64
CA ILE A 104 -9.33 -1.91 -4.93
C ILE A 104 -9.30 -3.02 -5.98
N ILE A 105 -8.38 -3.98 -5.87
CA ILE A 105 -8.30 -5.18 -6.70
C ILE A 105 -8.56 -6.37 -5.79
N ARG A 106 -9.63 -7.13 -6.05
CA ARG A 106 -10.06 -8.21 -5.16
C ARG A 106 -10.88 -9.29 -5.86
N ASP A 107 -11.15 -10.37 -5.12
CA ASP A 107 -12.13 -11.42 -5.44
C ASP A 107 -11.71 -12.40 -6.54
N GLY A 108 -10.58 -13.10 -6.35
CA GLY A 108 -10.47 -14.36 -7.02
C GLY A 108 -9.24 -14.67 -7.84
N ASP A 109 -8.06 -14.54 -7.28
CA ASP A 109 -6.81 -14.97 -7.96
C ASP A 109 -6.66 -14.34 -9.36
N ILE A 110 -7.21 -13.15 -9.57
CA ILE A 110 -7.18 -12.42 -10.85
C ILE A 110 -5.84 -11.73 -11.08
N GLN A 111 -5.48 -11.55 -12.35
CA GLN A 111 -4.24 -10.93 -12.77
C GLN A 111 -4.49 -9.73 -13.72
N PRO A 112 -5.19 -8.68 -13.27
CA PRO A 112 -5.41 -7.50 -14.09
C PRO A 112 -4.11 -6.75 -14.35
N THR A 113 -4.06 -5.99 -15.44
CA THR A 113 -2.95 -5.10 -15.75
C THR A 113 -3.38 -3.65 -15.52
N ILE A 114 -2.59 -2.91 -14.73
CA ILE A 114 -2.82 -1.51 -14.40
C ILE A 114 -1.60 -0.71 -14.85
N LYS A 115 -1.76 0.20 -15.82
CA LYS A 115 -0.60 0.92 -16.35
C LYS A 115 -0.90 2.32 -16.87
N GLY A 116 0.11 3.20 -16.76
CA GLY A 116 0.08 4.53 -17.35
C GLY A 116 -0.87 5.50 -16.65
N LEU A 117 -1.10 5.38 -15.36
CA LEU A 117 -2.04 6.18 -14.58
C LEU A 117 -1.33 6.89 -13.42
N THR A 118 -1.91 7.99 -12.98
CA THR A 118 -1.55 8.63 -11.70
C THR A 118 -2.65 8.33 -10.68
N PHE A 119 -2.27 7.76 -9.53
CA PHE A 119 -3.11 7.52 -8.37
C PHE A 119 -2.79 8.56 -7.30
N GLU A 120 -3.78 9.34 -6.88
CA GLU A 120 -3.60 10.46 -5.96
C GLU A 120 -4.73 10.59 -4.95
N GLY A 121 -4.39 10.97 -3.72
CA GLY A 121 -5.35 11.40 -2.70
C GLY A 121 -6.21 10.29 -2.10
N GLY A 122 -5.90 9.04 -2.36
CA GLY A 122 -6.53 7.93 -1.67
C GLY A 122 -6.00 7.80 -0.23
N VAL A 123 -6.89 7.54 0.72
CA VAL A 123 -6.53 7.42 2.15
C VAL A 123 -6.67 6.00 2.69
N GLY A 124 -6.88 5.04 1.82
CA GLY A 124 -7.00 3.63 2.14
C GLY A 124 -8.43 3.17 2.48
N THR A 125 -8.63 1.89 2.34
CA THR A 125 -9.90 1.20 2.59
C THR A 125 -9.85 0.52 3.95
N SER A 126 -10.95 0.59 4.71
CA SER A 126 -11.10 -0.07 6.00
C SER A 126 -11.21 -1.58 5.80
N MET A 127 -10.39 -2.33 6.52
CA MET A 127 -10.39 -3.79 6.57
C MET A 127 -10.33 -4.24 8.03
N ASN A 128 -10.99 -5.34 8.36
CA ASN A 128 -10.86 -6.01 9.64
C ASN A 128 -10.06 -7.30 9.42
N LEU A 129 -8.85 -7.35 9.92
CA LEU A 129 -8.07 -8.60 9.97
C LEU A 129 -8.59 -9.46 11.12
N ILE A 130 -9.14 -10.63 10.83
CA ILE A 130 -9.86 -11.45 11.81
C ILE A 130 -8.92 -12.27 12.70
N ASN A 131 -7.72 -12.61 12.21
CA ASN A 131 -6.80 -13.56 12.86
C ASN A 131 -5.43 -12.99 13.23
N ASP A 132 -5.20 -11.71 13.03
CA ASP A 132 -3.93 -11.11 13.41
C ASP A 132 -3.98 -10.64 14.87
N CYS A 133 -2.97 -11.06 15.63
CA CYS A 133 -2.78 -10.63 17.03
C CYS A 133 -2.44 -9.15 17.17
N THR A 134 -2.21 -8.45 16.07
CA THR A 134 -1.78 -7.06 16.07
C THR A 134 -2.88 -6.05 15.84
N SER A 135 -4.05 -6.47 15.32
CA SER A 135 -5.17 -5.55 15.17
C SER A 135 -6.52 -6.24 14.94
N GLN A 136 -7.52 -5.86 15.73
CA GLN A 136 -8.93 -6.13 15.46
C GLN A 136 -9.67 -4.85 15.02
N LEU A 137 -8.94 -3.89 14.53
CA LEU A 137 -9.52 -2.60 14.14
C LEU A 137 -9.72 -2.54 12.64
N PRO A 138 -10.72 -1.79 12.19
CA PRO A 138 -10.79 -1.41 10.80
C PRO A 138 -9.55 -0.58 10.47
N GLU A 139 -8.51 -1.25 10.03
CA GLU A 139 -7.31 -0.59 9.53
C GLU A 139 -7.55 -0.12 8.12
N ARG A 140 -7.07 1.08 7.82
CA ARG A 140 -7.07 1.57 6.46
C ARG A 140 -5.80 1.15 5.78
N SER A 141 -5.94 0.54 4.61
CA SER A 141 -4.82 -0.01 3.86
C SER A 141 -4.91 0.39 2.39
N GLY A 142 -3.74 0.53 1.75
CA GLY A 142 -3.62 0.80 0.34
C GLY A 142 -4.25 2.12 -0.09
N GLY A 143 -3.60 3.24 0.20
CA GLY A 143 -4.11 4.56 -0.19
C GLY A 143 -4.32 4.66 -1.70
N GLY A 144 -3.29 4.41 -2.48
CA GLY A 144 -3.40 4.34 -3.94
C GLY A 144 -4.12 3.08 -4.39
N ILE A 145 -3.57 1.90 -4.09
CA ILE A 145 -4.17 0.61 -4.46
C ILE A 145 -4.20 -0.33 -3.25
N LEU A 146 -5.35 -0.94 -3.01
CA LEU A 146 -5.49 -2.09 -2.14
C LEU A 146 -5.65 -3.35 -2.99
N ILE A 147 -4.77 -4.33 -2.78
CA ILE A 147 -4.81 -5.63 -3.44
C ILE A 147 -5.17 -6.68 -2.39
N TYR A 148 -6.19 -7.48 -2.68
CA TYR A 148 -6.64 -8.54 -1.80
C TYR A 148 -6.87 -9.82 -2.60
N ASP A 149 -6.10 -10.87 -2.31
CA ASP A 149 -6.15 -12.16 -2.99
C ASP A 149 -6.14 -12.01 -4.52
N ALA A 150 -5.26 -11.18 -5.05
CA ALA A 150 -5.11 -10.92 -6.47
C ALA A 150 -3.64 -10.63 -6.81
N TYR A 151 -3.23 -10.87 -8.04
CA TYR A 151 -1.83 -10.81 -8.47
C TYR A 151 -1.68 -9.91 -9.71
N PRO A 152 -1.95 -8.60 -9.60
CA PRO A 152 -1.93 -7.70 -10.74
C PRO A 152 -0.52 -7.48 -11.27
N THR A 153 -0.44 -7.08 -12.55
CA THR A 153 0.73 -6.41 -13.11
C THR A 153 0.49 -4.90 -13.01
N ILE A 154 1.34 -4.19 -12.28
CA ILE A 154 1.24 -2.74 -12.07
C ILE A 154 2.52 -2.10 -12.55
N ASN A 155 2.47 -1.35 -13.67
CA ASN A 155 3.67 -0.75 -14.25
C ASN A 155 3.40 0.61 -14.91
N TYR A 156 4.42 1.45 -14.97
CA TYR A 156 4.35 2.81 -15.51
C TYR A 156 3.27 3.69 -14.85
N ASN A 157 2.99 3.48 -13.58
CA ASN A 157 2.05 4.31 -12.83
C ASN A 157 2.80 5.26 -11.88
N ARG A 158 2.10 6.31 -11.47
CA ARG A 158 2.55 7.24 -10.46
C ARG A 158 1.63 7.15 -9.24
N PHE A 159 2.24 7.00 -8.08
CA PHE A 159 1.57 7.00 -6.79
C PHE A 159 2.04 8.22 -6.01
N ILE A 160 1.17 9.20 -5.86
CA ILE A 160 1.54 10.47 -5.24
C ILE A 160 0.50 10.93 -4.22
N ASN A 161 0.96 11.44 -3.08
CA ASN A 161 0.09 12.02 -2.04
C ASN A 161 -1.02 11.06 -1.57
N ASN A 162 -0.72 9.76 -1.45
CA ASN A 162 -1.66 8.77 -0.95
C ASN A 162 -1.39 8.46 0.53
N GLY A 163 -2.40 7.92 1.22
CA GLY A 163 -2.31 7.49 2.62
C GLY A 163 -2.66 8.58 3.63
N ILE A 164 -2.47 9.85 3.30
CA ILE A 164 -2.86 10.98 4.15
C ILE A 164 -4.13 11.61 3.62
N SER A 165 -5.10 11.79 4.48
CA SER A 165 -6.13 12.80 4.31
C SER A 165 -5.62 14.14 4.86
N SER A 166 -6.27 15.24 4.49
CA SER A 166 -5.97 16.61 4.96
C SER A 166 -5.68 16.68 6.47
N GLU A 167 -5.05 17.77 6.95
CA GLU A 167 -4.73 17.97 8.38
C GLU A 167 -5.91 17.73 9.35
N GLU A 168 -7.15 17.94 8.90
CA GLU A 168 -8.36 17.67 9.69
C GLU A 168 -8.67 16.16 9.85
N GLU A 169 -8.03 15.31 9.06
CA GLU A 169 -8.23 13.85 9.05
C GLU A 169 -6.99 13.08 9.53
N ARG A 170 -5.94 13.74 9.99
CA ARG A 170 -4.79 13.11 10.64
C ARG A 170 -5.27 12.30 11.85
N GLY A 171 -4.65 11.18 12.10
CA GLY A 171 -5.04 10.25 13.15
C GLY A 171 -5.83 9.06 12.60
N ARG A 172 -7.02 8.79 13.13
CA ARG A 172 -7.84 7.59 12.87
C ARG A 172 -8.21 7.31 11.41
N LYS A 173 -7.90 8.19 10.46
CA LYS A 173 -8.33 8.08 9.06
C LYS A 173 -7.20 7.98 8.04
N ALA A 174 -5.94 8.03 8.48
CA ALA A 174 -4.80 7.80 7.61
C ALA A 174 -4.62 6.31 7.30
N ALA A 175 -3.99 5.96 6.17
CA ALA A 175 -3.58 4.59 5.90
C ALA A 175 -2.58 4.14 6.96
N LYS A 176 -2.81 2.98 7.57
CA LYS A 176 -1.89 2.39 8.51
C LYS A 176 -0.85 1.52 7.81
N THR A 177 -1.20 0.98 6.66
CA THR A 177 -0.34 0.10 5.87
C THR A 177 -0.45 0.43 4.39
N GLY A 178 0.69 0.48 3.71
CA GLY A 178 0.79 0.74 2.28
C GLY A 178 0.18 2.07 1.87
N GLY A 179 0.85 3.17 2.12
CA GLY A 179 0.37 4.48 1.71
C GLY A 179 0.05 4.54 0.22
N ALA A 180 0.94 4.03 -0.63
CA ALA A 180 0.67 3.86 -2.05
C ALA A 180 -0.04 2.53 -2.33
N ILE A 181 0.57 1.39 -1.99
CA ILE A 181 0.03 0.05 -2.31
C ILE A 181 0.07 -0.83 -1.06
N ALA A 182 -1.04 -1.51 -0.76
CA ALA A 182 -1.08 -2.60 0.20
C ALA A 182 -1.55 -3.89 -0.48
N HIS A 183 -0.87 -4.99 -0.19
CA HIS A 183 -1.19 -6.34 -0.67
C HIS A 183 -1.46 -7.27 0.50
N TYR A 184 -2.55 -8.02 0.41
CA TYR A 184 -2.95 -9.03 1.40
C TYR A 184 -3.29 -10.33 0.70
N GLU A 185 -2.70 -11.43 1.16
CA GLU A 185 -2.99 -12.78 0.72
C GLU A 185 -3.39 -13.64 1.92
N ASP A 186 -4.35 -14.54 1.72
CA ASP A 186 -4.87 -15.49 2.71
C ASP A 186 -5.22 -14.90 4.10
N ALA A 187 -5.25 -13.59 4.21
CA ALA A 187 -5.73 -12.93 5.40
C ALA A 187 -7.24 -13.19 5.54
N GLU A 188 -7.70 -13.60 6.71
CA GLU A 188 -9.14 -13.54 7.01
C GLU A 188 -9.53 -12.07 7.18
N VAL A 189 -10.00 -11.44 6.11
CA VAL A 189 -10.38 -10.04 6.07
C VAL A 189 -11.88 -9.89 5.94
N GLU A 190 -12.50 -9.12 6.81
CA GLU A 190 -13.87 -8.62 6.61
C GLU A 190 -13.82 -7.18 6.08
N PHE A 191 -14.42 -6.96 4.92
CA PHE A 191 -14.76 -5.61 4.49
C PHE A 191 -16.09 -5.20 5.15
N ASP A 192 -16.15 -4.00 5.70
CA ASP A 192 -17.30 -3.47 6.46
C ASP A 192 -18.67 -3.58 5.74
N GLU A 193 -18.69 -3.81 4.44
CA GLU A 193 -19.92 -3.92 3.63
C GLU A 193 -20.42 -5.36 3.45
N ASP A 194 -19.57 -6.37 3.67
CA ASP A 194 -19.84 -7.76 3.32
C ASP A 194 -20.05 -8.68 4.54
N ARG A 195 -20.59 -8.19 5.65
CA ARG A 195 -20.93 -9.00 6.83
C ARG A 195 -21.78 -10.26 6.57
N SER A 196 -22.11 -10.53 5.32
CA SER A 196 -22.91 -11.68 4.90
C SER A 196 -22.18 -12.76 4.11
N ALA A 197 -20.90 -12.57 3.79
CA ALA A 197 -20.15 -13.51 2.97
C ALA A 197 -18.83 -13.91 3.64
N SER A 198 -18.89 -14.99 4.42
CA SER A 198 -17.68 -15.75 4.78
C SER A 198 -17.10 -16.37 3.51
N HIS A 199 -16.11 -15.76 2.89
CA HIS A 199 -15.44 -16.27 1.69
C HIS A 199 -14.34 -17.30 1.98
N ALA A 200 -14.08 -17.57 3.25
CA ALA A 200 -13.18 -18.64 3.64
C ALA A 200 -13.83 -20.00 3.35
N ASN A 201 -13.18 -20.85 2.58
CA ASN A 201 -13.34 -22.32 2.47
C ASN A 201 -13.84 -22.94 1.17
N ASN A 202 -13.92 -22.26 0.04
CA ASN A 202 -14.21 -22.97 -1.23
C ASN A 202 -13.37 -22.50 -2.42
N ARG A 203 -12.10 -22.13 -2.19
CA ARG A 203 -11.21 -21.83 -3.31
C ARG A 203 -10.69 -23.10 -3.93
N PRO A 204 -10.80 -23.29 -5.27
CA PRO A 204 -9.96 -24.25 -5.93
C PRO A 204 -8.51 -23.83 -5.69
N SER A 205 -7.66 -24.78 -5.27
CA SER A 205 -6.22 -24.56 -5.15
C SER A 205 -5.68 -24.08 -6.50
N ARG A 206 -5.58 -22.80 -6.70
CA ARG A 206 -4.82 -22.21 -7.79
C ARG A 206 -3.38 -22.06 -7.30
N THR A 207 -2.42 -22.24 -8.17
CA THR A 207 -1.03 -21.96 -7.84
C THR A 207 -0.85 -20.45 -7.75
N THR A 208 -0.57 -19.96 -6.56
CA THR A 208 -0.10 -18.58 -6.32
C THR A 208 1.07 -18.30 -7.28
N PRO A 209 1.09 -17.17 -8.01
CA PRO A 209 2.24 -16.81 -8.81
C PRO A 209 3.50 -16.71 -7.95
N GLU A 210 4.64 -17.12 -8.50
CA GLU A 210 5.93 -16.99 -7.81
C GLU A 210 6.37 -15.51 -7.71
N THR A 211 5.85 -14.65 -8.58
CA THR A 211 6.22 -13.22 -8.62
C THR A 211 5.03 -12.33 -8.96
N ILE A 212 4.85 -11.26 -8.20
CA ILE A 212 3.95 -10.15 -8.52
C ILE A 212 4.76 -9.02 -9.13
N ASN A 213 4.36 -8.53 -10.32
CA ASN A 213 5.11 -7.51 -11.06
C ASN A 213 4.56 -6.11 -10.75
N ILE A 214 5.38 -5.31 -10.04
CA ILE A 214 5.10 -3.90 -9.69
C ILE A 214 6.28 -3.02 -10.15
N GLN A 215 6.77 -3.30 -11.35
CA GLN A 215 7.96 -2.66 -11.92
C GLN A 215 7.64 -1.29 -12.55
N ASN A 216 8.69 -0.47 -12.71
CA ASN A 216 8.56 0.81 -13.40
C ASN A 216 7.43 1.69 -12.85
N ASN A 217 7.33 1.85 -11.52
CA ASN A 217 6.39 2.78 -10.91
C ASN A 217 7.13 3.96 -10.25
N TYR A 218 6.42 5.07 -10.10
CA TYR A 218 6.94 6.26 -9.44
C TYR A 218 6.18 6.50 -8.13
N PHE A 219 6.92 6.61 -7.04
CA PHE A 219 6.39 6.79 -5.69
C PHE A 219 6.87 8.10 -5.08
N ALA A 220 5.95 8.94 -4.63
CA ALA A 220 6.32 10.19 -3.96
C ALA A 220 5.23 10.67 -2.99
N ASN A 221 5.65 11.15 -1.82
CA ASN A 221 4.79 11.75 -0.80
C ASN A 221 3.63 10.83 -0.36
N ASN A 222 3.80 9.53 -0.43
CA ASN A 222 2.84 8.61 0.14
C ASN A 222 3.15 8.45 1.64
N THR A 223 2.13 8.18 2.45
CA THR A 223 2.31 8.11 3.90
C THR A 223 1.46 7.02 4.51
N SER A 224 2.06 6.23 5.37
CA SER A 224 1.38 5.26 6.21
C SER A 224 2.20 5.00 7.48
N GLY A 225 1.65 4.23 8.40
CA GLY A 225 2.41 3.78 9.57
C GLY A 225 3.44 2.71 9.24
N ASN A 226 3.15 1.87 8.24
CA ASN A 226 3.98 0.77 7.80
C ASN A 226 3.98 0.68 6.28
N GLY A 227 5.17 0.68 5.67
CA GLY A 227 5.32 0.66 4.22
C GLY A 227 4.70 1.91 3.60
N GLN A 228 5.42 3.03 3.60
CA GLN A 228 4.88 4.29 3.06
C GLN A 228 4.48 4.13 1.60
N ASP A 229 5.29 3.42 0.83
CA ASP A 229 5.00 3.16 -0.57
C ASP A 229 4.41 1.76 -0.78
N PHE A 230 4.89 0.73 -0.06
CA PHE A 230 4.43 -0.63 -0.25
C PHE A 230 4.33 -1.42 1.07
N TYR A 231 3.30 -2.25 1.18
CA TYR A 231 3.10 -3.17 2.29
C TYR A 231 2.57 -4.50 1.77
N SER A 232 3.11 -5.62 2.24
CA SER A 232 2.60 -6.95 1.91
C SER A 232 2.37 -7.80 3.16
N HIS A 233 1.31 -8.59 3.15
CA HIS A 233 0.94 -9.51 4.22
C HIS A 233 0.51 -10.86 3.63
N GLY A 234 1.07 -11.94 4.18
CA GLY A 234 0.67 -13.32 3.86
C GLY A 234 1.18 -13.87 2.52
N TYR A 235 1.97 -13.13 1.74
CA TYR A 235 2.52 -13.58 0.48
C TYR A 235 3.96 -14.08 0.64
N GLU A 236 4.20 -15.33 0.29
CA GLU A 236 5.51 -15.99 0.40
C GLU A 236 6.36 -15.93 -0.88
N GLY A 237 5.86 -15.31 -1.94
CA GLY A 237 6.56 -15.20 -3.22
C GLY A 237 7.43 -13.95 -3.34
N SER A 238 7.86 -13.63 -4.57
CA SER A 238 8.64 -12.42 -4.86
C SER A 238 7.75 -11.27 -5.32
N ILE A 239 8.02 -10.07 -4.83
CA ILE A 239 7.41 -8.82 -5.31
C ILE A 239 8.48 -8.04 -6.06
N ASP A 240 8.32 -7.88 -7.36
CA ASP A 240 9.30 -7.24 -8.22
C ASP A 240 8.94 -5.77 -8.43
N VAL A 241 9.73 -4.88 -7.83
CA VAL A 241 9.61 -3.42 -7.95
C VAL A 241 10.76 -2.81 -8.77
N SER A 242 11.47 -3.63 -9.51
CA SER A 242 12.64 -3.21 -10.31
C SER A 242 12.33 -2.01 -11.19
N SER A 243 13.34 -1.19 -11.44
CA SER A 243 13.26 0.02 -12.26
C SER A 243 12.23 1.06 -11.80
N SER A 244 11.77 0.97 -10.56
CA SER A 244 10.87 1.96 -9.97
C SER A 244 11.65 3.15 -9.41
N VAL A 245 10.95 4.29 -9.30
CA VAL A 245 11.50 5.55 -8.78
C VAL A 245 10.86 5.83 -7.42
N PHE A 246 11.70 5.96 -6.41
CA PHE A 246 11.31 6.28 -5.04
C PHE A 246 11.81 7.67 -4.64
N ALA A 247 11.22 8.25 -3.62
CA ALA A 247 11.69 9.54 -3.09
C ALA A 247 13.12 9.44 -2.56
N ASN A 248 13.40 8.38 -1.80
CA ASN A 248 14.72 8.11 -1.22
C ASN A 248 15.06 6.63 -1.35
N ILE A 249 16.35 6.33 -1.56
CA ILE A 249 16.88 4.97 -1.60
C ILE A 249 18.19 4.90 -0.79
N ASP A 250 18.52 3.74 -0.28
CA ASP A 250 19.86 3.46 0.17
C ASP A 250 20.75 3.19 -1.07
N CYS A 251 21.57 4.17 -1.44
CA CYS A 251 22.45 4.04 -2.62
C CYS A 251 23.60 3.06 -2.41
N GLU A 252 23.92 2.66 -1.18
CA GLU A 252 24.97 1.70 -0.89
C GLU A 252 24.50 0.27 -1.16
N THR A 253 23.28 -0.05 -0.77
CA THR A 253 22.67 -1.36 -0.98
C THR A 253 21.82 -1.41 -2.25
N GLY A 254 21.36 -0.27 -2.78
CA GLY A 254 20.43 -0.20 -3.89
C GLY A 254 19.00 -0.60 -3.47
N THR A 255 18.62 -0.36 -2.22
CA THR A 255 17.32 -0.76 -1.65
C THR A 255 16.53 0.44 -1.13
N VAL A 256 15.26 0.23 -0.87
CA VAL A 256 14.40 1.18 -0.16
C VAL A 256 13.96 0.58 1.17
N ASN A 257 13.88 1.43 2.20
CA ASN A 257 13.48 1.02 3.54
C ASN A 257 11.97 1.20 3.80
N ASP A 258 11.21 1.66 2.80
CA ASP A 258 9.77 1.91 2.91
C ASP A 258 8.92 0.63 2.74
N PHE A 259 9.57 -0.52 2.51
CA PHE A 259 8.89 -1.80 2.46
C PHE A 259 8.85 -2.42 3.84
N VAL A 260 7.67 -2.63 4.35
CA VAL A 260 7.46 -3.32 5.62
C VAL A 260 6.77 -4.64 5.37
N LEU A 261 7.33 -5.67 5.97
CA LEU A 261 6.78 -7.02 5.98
C LEU A 261 6.04 -7.19 7.30
N SER A 262 4.78 -7.55 7.24
CA SER A 262 3.95 -7.62 8.44
C SER A 262 3.78 -9.02 8.99
N SER A 263 3.88 -10.03 8.16
CA SER A 263 3.76 -11.40 8.62
C SER A 263 5.03 -11.83 9.35
N LEU A 264 4.86 -12.42 10.52
CA LEU A 264 5.98 -12.94 11.32
C LEU A 264 6.56 -14.23 10.73
N ASP A 265 5.75 -14.95 9.95
CA ASP A 265 6.08 -16.28 9.46
C ASP A 265 6.25 -16.34 7.93
N ASP A 266 5.61 -15.42 7.18
CA ASP A 266 5.52 -15.47 5.73
C ASP A 266 5.94 -14.14 5.12
N MET A 267 7.19 -14.04 4.67
CA MET A 267 7.77 -12.81 4.15
C MET A 267 7.97 -12.89 2.66
N ALA A 268 7.44 -11.92 1.92
CA ALA A 268 7.74 -11.77 0.51
C ALA A 268 9.19 -11.34 0.29
N ASP A 269 9.83 -11.91 -0.72
CA ASP A 269 11.13 -11.42 -1.20
C ASP A 269 10.91 -10.23 -2.14
N TYR A 270 11.66 -9.13 -1.92
CA TYR A 270 11.58 -7.96 -2.81
C TYR A 270 12.72 -7.94 -3.81
N VAL A 271 12.38 -7.92 -5.10
CA VAL A 271 13.34 -7.69 -6.20
C VAL A 271 13.37 -6.20 -6.50
N GLN A 272 14.53 -5.56 -6.29
CA GLN A 272 14.71 -4.11 -6.33
C GLN A 272 15.77 -3.68 -7.36
N ASP A 273 15.97 -4.45 -8.41
CA ASP A 273 17.02 -4.18 -9.42
C ASP A 273 16.78 -2.87 -10.16
N GLY A 274 17.78 -1.99 -10.17
CA GLY A 274 17.73 -0.76 -10.94
C GLY A 274 16.74 0.30 -10.43
N ILE A 275 16.34 0.24 -9.17
CA ILE A 275 15.57 1.33 -8.55
C ILE A 275 16.40 2.61 -8.50
N VAL A 276 15.73 3.76 -8.54
CA VAL A 276 16.36 5.07 -8.49
C VAL A 276 15.66 5.99 -7.50
N GLY A 277 16.43 6.91 -6.90
CA GLY A 277 15.93 7.88 -5.93
C GLY A 277 17.04 8.78 -5.42
N ALA A 278 16.71 9.71 -4.53
CA ALA A 278 17.72 10.45 -3.80
C ALA A 278 18.40 9.52 -2.78
N CYS A 279 19.73 9.60 -2.68
CA CYS A 279 20.45 8.79 -1.70
C CYS A 279 20.07 9.22 -0.28
N ILE A 280 19.69 8.26 0.56
CA ILE A 280 19.62 8.47 2.00
C ILE A 280 21.04 8.77 2.49
N GLU A 281 21.23 9.94 3.08
CA GLU A 281 22.50 10.30 3.68
C GLU A 281 22.53 9.77 5.13
N GLU A 282 23.71 9.40 5.63
CA GLU A 282 23.87 8.96 7.01
C GLU A 282 23.78 10.13 7.96
N TYR A 283 22.62 10.36 8.53
CA TYR A 283 22.42 11.39 9.54
C TYR A 283 21.61 10.88 10.71
N ASP A 284 21.79 11.54 11.84
CA ASP A 284 20.82 11.49 12.91
C ASP A 284 19.61 12.33 12.50
N TYR A 285 18.41 11.82 12.71
CA TYR A 285 17.17 12.52 12.42
C TYR A 285 16.50 13.05 13.68
N PHE A 286 15.69 14.07 13.50
CA PHE A 286 14.99 14.75 14.59
C PHE A 286 13.49 14.77 14.31
N VAL A 287 12.72 14.47 15.36
CA VAL A 287 11.26 14.45 15.33
C VAL A 287 10.75 15.38 16.42
N ALA A 288 9.76 16.22 16.10
CA ALA A 288 9.13 17.13 17.05
C ALA A 288 7.63 17.24 16.77
N VAL A 289 6.84 17.52 17.81
CA VAL A 289 5.37 17.64 17.69
C VAL A 289 4.92 18.79 16.79
N ASP A 290 5.77 19.79 16.58
CA ASP A 290 5.58 20.90 15.65
C ASP A 290 6.38 20.73 14.34
N GLY A 291 6.91 19.54 14.11
CA GLY A 291 7.62 19.17 12.88
C GLY A 291 6.70 19.04 11.67
N ASP A 292 7.30 18.78 10.52
CA ASP A 292 6.60 18.51 9.26
C ASP A 292 7.35 17.42 8.51
N ASN A 293 6.65 16.39 8.03
CA ASN A 293 7.27 15.28 7.27
C ASN A 293 7.79 15.71 5.88
N ASN A 294 7.50 16.94 5.45
CA ASN A 294 8.15 17.56 4.29
C ASN A 294 9.50 18.23 4.61
N ASN A 295 9.88 18.31 5.88
CA ASN A 295 11.17 18.82 6.31
C ASN A 295 12.31 17.84 5.99
N SER A 296 13.54 18.27 6.26
CA SER A 296 14.75 17.45 6.05
C SER A 296 15.07 16.47 7.19
N GLY A 297 14.29 16.47 8.28
CA GLY A 297 14.59 15.70 9.49
C GLY A 297 15.79 16.22 10.30
N SER A 298 16.35 17.40 9.96
CA SER A 298 17.43 18.00 10.74
C SER A 298 16.91 18.62 12.04
N ALA A 299 17.82 18.93 13.00
CA ALA A 299 17.44 19.55 14.27
C ALA A 299 16.73 20.92 14.11
N SER A 300 16.94 21.62 13.00
CA SER A 300 16.28 22.91 12.71
C SER A 300 15.01 22.78 11.86
N ALA A 301 14.78 21.62 11.29
CA ALA A 301 13.64 21.28 10.44
C ALA A 301 13.25 19.81 10.68
N PRO A 302 12.69 19.48 11.88
CA PRO A 302 12.39 18.11 12.29
C PRO A 302 11.19 17.56 11.52
N PHE A 303 11.11 16.23 11.46
CA PHE A 303 9.92 15.52 11.02
C PHE A 303 8.79 15.61 12.05
N ALA A 304 7.56 15.36 11.62
CA ALA A 304 6.39 15.35 12.50
C ALA A 304 6.21 14.00 13.21
N THR A 305 6.59 12.89 12.57
CA THR A 305 6.32 11.53 13.04
C THR A 305 7.58 10.67 13.10
N ILE A 306 7.61 9.77 14.05
CA ILE A 306 8.67 8.77 14.20
C ILE A 306 8.60 7.78 13.03
N GLY A 307 7.40 7.33 12.66
CA GLY A 307 7.21 6.43 11.54
C GLY A 307 7.81 6.97 10.24
N HIS A 308 7.67 8.28 9.97
CA HIS A 308 8.32 8.90 8.83
C HIS A 308 9.86 8.93 8.96
N ALA A 309 10.38 9.23 10.15
CA ALA A 309 11.83 9.21 10.37
C ALA A 309 12.43 7.80 10.20
N LEU A 310 11.68 6.76 10.55
CA LEU A 310 12.12 5.36 10.41
C LEU A 310 12.31 4.94 8.95
N SER A 311 11.60 5.55 7.99
CA SER A 311 11.80 5.28 6.55
C SER A 311 13.17 5.73 6.01
N PHE A 312 13.92 6.52 6.79
CA PHE A 312 15.28 6.95 6.47
C PHE A 312 16.37 6.13 7.19
N VAL A 313 15.99 5.08 7.92
CA VAL A 313 16.97 4.22 8.60
C VAL A 313 17.60 3.27 7.59
N LYS A 314 18.93 3.18 7.60
CA LYS A 314 19.67 2.18 6.84
C LYS A 314 19.75 0.87 7.63
N GLU A 315 19.52 -0.25 6.98
CA GLU A 315 19.62 -1.57 7.60
C GLU A 315 21.06 -2.01 7.86
N VAL A 316 22.01 -1.41 7.17
CA VAL A 316 23.44 -1.72 7.25
C VAL A 316 24.26 -0.44 7.48
N GLY A 317 25.47 -0.59 8.05
CA GLY A 317 26.33 0.55 8.37
C GLY A 317 26.27 0.95 9.84
N ASP A 318 26.51 2.23 10.14
CA ASP A 318 26.38 2.77 11.49
C ASP A 318 24.90 2.98 11.83
N ALA A 319 24.51 2.66 13.06
CA ALA A 319 23.12 2.78 13.49
C ALA A 319 22.62 4.24 13.42
N THR A 320 21.50 4.45 12.76
CA THR A 320 20.84 5.75 12.69
C THR A 320 20.24 6.11 14.04
N THR A 321 20.52 7.33 14.55
CA THR A 321 19.85 7.82 15.76
C THR A 321 18.69 8.76 15.39
N ILE A 322 17.51 8.46 15.92
CA ILE A 322 16.33 9.32 15.81
C ILE A 322 16.11 9.99 17.17
N TYR A 323 16.30 11.30 17.24
CA TYR A 323 16.06 12.11 18.43
C TYR A 323 14.63 12.65 18.41
N VAL A 324 13.88 12.32 19.46
CA VAL A 324 12.48 12.71 19.60
C VAL A 324 12.34 13.76 20.70
N ALA A 325 11.92 14.95 20.33
CA ALA A 325 11.74 16.05 21.27
C ALA A 325 10.61 15.76 22.29
N ALA A 326 10.61 16.50 23.40
CA ALA A 326 9.54 16.43 24.37
C ALA A 326 8.17 16.74 23.73
N GLY A 327 7.19 15.91 24.04
CA GLY A 327 5.82 16.04 23.54
C GLY A 327 5.04 14.73 23.61
N VAL A 328 3.75 14.81 23.23
CA VAL A 328 2.89 13.64 23.10
C VAL A 328 2.73 13.31 21.62
N TYR A 329 3.21 12.14 21.25
CA TYR A 329 3.10 11.62 19.89
C TYR A 329 1.94 10.62 19.87
N SER A 330 0.88 10.98 19.18
CA SER A 330 -0.34 10.19 19.11
C SER A 330 -1.02 10.33 17.75
N PRO A 331 -1.96 9.43 17.40
CA PRO A 331 -2.71 9.53 16.14
C PRO A 331 -3.43 10.87 15.98
N ASP A 332 -3.99 11.40 17.08
CA ASP A 332 -4.80 12.62 17.04
C ASP A 332 -3.96 13.92 17.07
N LEU A 333 -2.76 13.88 17.65
CA LEU A 333 -1.94 15.09 17.86
C LEU A 333 -0.88 15.30 16.77
N THR A 334 -0.14 14.26 16.43
CA THR A 334 0.97 14.33 15.48
C THR A 334 0.72 13.55 14.19
N GLY A 335 -0.35 12.76 14.16
CA GLY A 335 -0.60 11.82 13.08
C GLY A 335 0.30 10.57 13.14
N GLU A 336 0.92 10.30 14.32
CA GLU A 336 1.71 9.09 14.50
C GLU A 336 0.85 7.84 14.32
N ALA A 337 1.37 6.85 13.63
CA ALA A 337 0.70 5.57 13.47
C ALA A 337 1.24 4.55 14.45
N PHE A 338 0.36 3.73 15.02
CA PHE A 338 0.69 2.67 15.95
C PHE A 338 0.16 1.33 15.46
N PRO A 339 0.89 0.23 15.72
CA PRO A 339 2.18 0.18 16.41
C PRO A 339 3.33 0.79 15.61
N ILE A 340 4.34 1.34 16.30
CA ILE A 340 5.61 1.74 15.68
C ILE A 340 6.47 0.48 15.57
N PHE A 341 6.88 0.11 14.35
CA PHE A 341 7.79 -1.00 14.10
C PHE A 341 9.23 -0.49 14.04
N LEU A 342 10.10 -1.02 14.88
CA LEU A 342 11.52 -0.65 14.85
C LEU A 342 12.27 -1.58 13.90
N PRO A 343 12.89 -1.04 12.82
CA PRO A 343 13.76 -1.81 11.93
C PRO A 343 15.10 -2.14 12.61
N ASN A 344 15.93 -2.91 11.92
CA ASN A 344 17.32 -3.08 12.32
C ASN A 344 18.05 -1.72 12.38
N ASN A 345 19.11 -1.68 13.17
CA ASN A 345 20.11 -0.63 13.10
C ASN A 345 19.62 0.78 13.45
N VAL A 346 18.68 0.90 14.41
CA VAL A 346 18.11 2.17 14.86
C VAL A 346 18.25 2.42 16.36
N HIS A 347 18.58 3.66 16.71
CA HIS A 347 18.53 4.17 18.08
C HIS A 347 17.41 5.21 18.19
N LEU A 348 16.29 4.86 18.81
CA LEU A 348 15.21 5.78 19.09
C LEU A 348 15.39 6.38 20.49
N VAL A 349 15.61 7.71 20.54
CA VAL A 349 16.03 8.40 21.78
C VAL A 349 15.12 9.59 22.05
N GLY A 350 14.26 9.48 23.05
CA GLY A 350 13.48 10.60 23.57
C GLY A 350 14.34 11.61 24.33
N GLU A 351 13.91 12.85 24.34
CA GLU A 351 14.59 13.91 25.07
C GLU A 351 14.59 13.64 26.59
N ASP A 352 13.44 13.31 27.16
CA ASP A 352 13.29 12.95 28.56
C ASP A 352 12.08 12.00 28.75
N GLN A 353 12.24 11.02 29.63
CA GLN A 353 11.23 9.99 29.85
C GLN A 353 9.89 10.55 30.35
N GLU A 354 9.88 11.62 31.13
CA GLU A 354 8.64 12.19 31.70
C GLU A 354 7.88 13.04 30.70
N THR A 355 8.56 13.53 29.66
CA THR A 355 8.00 14.52 28.72
C THR A 355 7.92 14.03 27.28
N THR A 356 8.61 12.92 26.92
CA THR A 356 8.51 12.31 25.60
C THR A 356 7.59 11.08 25.67
N ILE A 357 6.36 11.23 25.21
CA ILE A 357 5.28 10.26 25.44
C ILE A 357 4.81 9.72 24.10
N LEU A 358 4.86 8.40 23.94
CA LEU A 358 4.23 7.68 22.83
C LEU A 358 2.89 7.15 23.31
N ASP A 359 1.82 7.72 22.78
CA ASP A 359 0.45 7.42 23.17
C ASP A 359 -0.29 6.77 21.99
N ALA A 360 -0.49 5.45 22.05
CA ALA A 360 -1.18 4.73 20.99
C ALA A 360 -2.69 5.07 20.91
N ASP A 361 -3.25 5.72 21.94
CA ASP A 361 -4.68 6.03 22.03
C ASP A 361 -5.56 4.81 21.71
N ALA A 362 -5.11 3.62 22.16
CA ALA A 362 -5.76 2.34 21.91
C ALA A 362 -6.78 2.01 23.02
N ASP A 363 -7.84 1.32 22.63
CA ASP A 363 -8.91 0.86 23.52
C ASP A 363 -9.55 -0.44 22.97
N ALA A 364 -10.58 -0.97 23.63
CA ALA A 364 -11.27 -2.18 23.20
C ALA A 364 -11.93 -2.10 21.80
N THR A 365 -12.02 -0.92 21.22
CA THR A 365 -12.54 -0.71 19.86
C THR A 365 -11.44 -0.39 18.87
N LYS A 366 -10.20 -0.26 19.36
CA LYS A 366 -9.03 0.19 18.62
C LYS A 366 -7.78 -0.39 19.29
N GLU A 367 -7.51 -1.64 19.00
CA GLU A 367 -6.34 -2.30 19.56
C GLU A 367 -5.06 -1.85 18.83
N ALA A 368 -4.03 -1.54 19.57
CA ALA A 368 -2.69 -1.30 19.04
C ALA A 368 -1.64 -1.46 20.14
N ALA A 369 -0.54 -2.11 19.85
CA ALA A 369 0.67 -2.00 20.67
C ALA A 369 1.29 -0.60 20.46
N VAL A 370 2.08 -0.12 21.40
CA VAL A 370 2.81 1.15 21.21
C VAL A 370 4.01 0.93 20.29
N ILE A 371 4.80 -0.09 20.56
CA ILE A 371 5.99 -0.44 19.77
C ILE A 371 6.03 -1.95 19.54
N ILE A 372 6.44 -2.36 18.37
CA ILE A 372 6.79 -3.75 18.05
C ILE A 372 8.27 -3.81 17.69
N ILE A 373 8.97 -4.74 18.32
CA ILE A 373 10.37 -5.07 18.07
C ILE A 373 10.41 -6.56 17.81
N ASN A 374 10.67 -6.95 16.57
CA ASN A 374 10.67 -8.36 16.20
C ASN A 374 11.90 -8.70 15.36
N GLU A 375 12.65 -9.73 15.80
CA GLU A 375 13.82 -10.28 15.10
C GLU A 375 14.83 -9.24 14.59
N VAL A 376 15.03 -8.15 15.33
CA VAL A 376 15.91 -7.05 14.96
C VAL A 376 17.19 -7.04 15.79
N GLU A 377 18.27 -6.56 15.18
CA GLU A 377 19.58 -6.37 15.79
C GLU A 377 19.94 -4.88 15.90
N THR A 378 20.80 -4.52 16.85
CA THR A 378 21.30 -3.15 17.01
C THR A 378 20.21 -2.10 17.21
N VAL A 379 19.22 -2.39 18.06
CA VAL A 379 18.13 -1.47 18.38
C VAL A 379 18.27 -0.93 19.79
N THR A 380 18.07 0.37 19.96
CA THR A 380 17.97 1.04 21.26
C THR A 380 16.67 1.82 21.35
N LEU A 381 15.92 1.64 22.41
CA LEU A 381 14.78 2.46 22.80
C LEU A 381 15.08 3.12 24.16
N LYS A 382 15.08 4.45 24.23
CA LYS A 382 15.52 5.17 25.44
C LYS A 382 14.75 6.45 25.67
N ASN A 383 14.47 6.75 26.94
CA ASN A 383 13.87 8.00 27.44
C ASN A 383 12.43 8.24 26.92
N PHE A 384 11.57 7.23 26.93
CA PHE A 384 10.16 7.35 26.56
C PHE A 384 9.25 6.91 27.70
N THR A 385 8.07 7.52 27.75
CA THR A 385 6.88 6.93 28.36
C THR A 385 6.03 6.33 27.27
N LEU A 386 5.71 5.03 27.37
CA LEU A 386 4.81 4.31 26.48
C LEU A 386 3.46 4.16 27.18
N THR A 387 2.37 4.58 26.55
CA THR A 387 1.05 4.58 27.18
C THR A 387 -0.07 4.24 26.21
N ASN A 388 -1.22 3.84 26.77
CA ASN A 388 -2.44 3.53 26.04
C ASN A 388 -2.25 2.53 24.88
N GLY A 389 -1.34 1.57 25.03
CA GLY A 389 -1.35 0.36 24.24
C GLY A 389 -2.45 -0.58 24.76
N TYR A 390 -3.21 -1.21 23.88
CA TYR A 390 -4.30 -2.13 24.25
C TYR A 390 -4.32 -3.36 23.35
N SER A 391 -4.48 -4.53 23.95
CA SER A 391 -4.73 -5.80 23.25
C SER A 391 -5.65 -6.68 24.11
N GLU A 392 -6.82 -7.04 23.60
CA GLU A 392 -7.69 -8.06 24.22
C GLU A 392 -7.20 -9.45 23.81
N GLY A 393 -6.48 -10.10 24.70
CA GLY A 393 -5.85 -11.41 24.55
C GLY A 393 -6.63 -12.49 23.80
N HIS A 394 -6.63 -12.44 22.49
CA HIS A 394 -7.04 -13.56 21.63
C HIS A 394 -5.94 -14.63 21.49
N GLY A 395 -5.18 -14.86 22.53
CA GLY A 395 -4.10 -15.84 22.57
C GLY A 395 -2.71 -15.27 22.28
N CYS A 396 -2.61 -13.97 22.06
CA CYS A 396 -1.36 -13.27 21.83
C CYS A 396 -0.97 -12.51 23.09
N THR A 397 0.17 -12.83 23.67
CA THR A 397 0.66 -12.25 24.91
C THR A 397 1.53 -11.03 24.60
N GLY A 398 1.06 -9.84 24.92
CA GLY A 398 1.91 -8.65 24.85
C GLY A 398 1.20 -7.33 24.69
N GLY A 399 0.21 -7.04 25.55
CA GLY A 399 -0.19 -5.66 25.79
C GLY A 399 0.69 -5.10 26.91
N GLY A 400 1.53 -4.12 26.66
CA GLY A 400 2.33 -3.48 27.68
C GLY A 400 2.72 -2.09 27.27
#